data_c862bb47e5f942270ee8413b25996ab5
#
_entry.id   c862bb47e5f942270ee8413b25996ab5
#
_cell.length_a   1.000
_cell.length_b   1.000
_cell.length_c   1.000
_cell.angle_alpha   90.00
_cell.angle_beta   90.00
_cell.angle_gamma   90.00
#
_symmetry.space_group_name_H-M   'P 1'
#
loop_
_entity.id
_entity.type
_entity.pdbx_description
1 polymer ?
#
loop_
_entity_poly.entity_id
_entity_poly.type
_entity_poly.pdbx_seq_one_letter_code
_entity_poly.pdbx_strand_id
1 'polypeptide(L)'
;MLTHFKSILITSENIEESHEQFHKLFGHDVSDICNDNDLKIYNHSLKNGSIELYENNDQQNIFYFSQLEKHNLDNGIQALSIISDDIFEDHKKFKQMNLNISDIEEIDFNFRNKKNVKSKFFSLRKTNSSDLNLLVFDQDTSLNDRSNYEDDTISKFNQIIIYTPDMEYLRDLFTEKLGIRLALDKVFNFGEKDIRMMFFRIGGVTLEVIENSDSESLSYGGVGWHSENISKCHKRLIDSNFELSEIRKGRKPGTVVATIRNAPLKMPTIIIGLDD
;
A
#
# COMPACT_ATOMS: atom_id res chain seq x y z
N MET A 1 14.20 13.98 0.95
CA MET A 1 13.30 13.59 2.09
C MET A 1 12.15 12.78 1.53
N LEU A 2 11.68 11.74 2.25
CA LEU A 2 10.49 10.99 1.82
C LEU A 2 9.25 11.87 1.92
N THR A 3 8.52 12.03 0.81
CA THR A 3 7.46 13.04 0.70
C THR A 3 6.06 12.44 0.55
N HIS A 4 5.92 11.44 -0.30
CA HIS A 4 4.62 10.89 -0.68
C HIS A 4 4.64 9.37 -0.69
N PHE A 5 3.50 8.79 -0.39
CA PHE A 5 3.23 7.39 -0.67
C PHE A 5 3.04 7.23 -2.19
N LYS A 6 3.71 6.23 -2.78
CA LYS A 6 3.58 5.93 -4.22
C LYS A 6 2.59 4.80 -4.46
N SER A 7 2.88 3.61 -3.92
CA SER A 7 2.07 2.43 -4.20
C SER A 7 2.22 1.32 -3.15
N ILE A 8 1.28 0.38 -3.18
CA ILE A 8 1.49 -0.97 -2.67
C ILE A 8 1.74 -1.92 -3.83
N LEU A 9 2.73 -2.80 -3.65
CA LEU A 9 3.03 -3.87 -4.59
C LEU A 9 2.33 -5.13 -4.13
N ILE A 10 1.52 -5.70 -5.00
CA ILE A 10 0.70 -6.87 -4.72
C ILE A 10 1.03 -7.97 -5.72
N THR A 11 1.22 -9.19 -5.24
CA THR A 11 1.34 -10.37 -6.08
C THR A 11 0.04 -11.17 -6.12
N SER A 12 -0.22 -11.78 -7.26
CA SER A 12 -1.38 -12.64 -7.48
C SER A 12 -1.02 -13.82 -8.40
N GLU A 13 -1.47 -15.03 -8.05
CA GLU A 13 -1.39 -16.20 -8.93
C GLU A 13 -2.28 -16.06 -10.17
N ASN A 14 -3.38 -15.31 -10.07
CA ASN A 14 -4.28 -15.01 -11.18
C ASN A 14 -4.43 -13.48 -11.29
N ILE A 15 -3.50 -12.87 -11.99
CA ILE A 15 -3.43 -11.41 -12.11
C ILE A 15 -4.65 -10.82 -12.82
N GLU A 16 -5.22 -11.52 -13.82
CA GLU A 16 -6.39 -11.07 -14.58
C GLU A 16 -7.62 -11.00 -13.68
N GLU A 17 -7.87 -12.05 -12.93
CA GLU A 17 -9.00 -12.09 -12.00
C GLU A 17 -8.86 -11.02 -10.92
N SER A 18 -7.66 -10.87 -10.37
CA SER A 18 -7.39 -9.85 -9.36
C SER A 18 -7.55 -8.44 -9.91
N HIS A 19 -7.08 -8.21 -11.15
CA HIS A 19 -7.30 -6.94 -11.85
C HIS A 19 -8.79 -6.62 -11.97
N GLU A 20 -9.61 -7.57 -12.46
CA GLU A 20 -11.05 -7.37 -12.57
C GLU A 20 -11.72 -7.11 -11.21
N GLN A 21 -11.31 -7.82 -10.17
CA GLN A 21 -11.83 -7.62 -8.83
C GLN A 21 -11.48 -6.22 -8.29
N PHE A 22 -10.24 -5.75 -8.46
CA PHE A 22 -9.85 -4.39 -8.07
C PHE A 22 -10.55 -3.31 -8.90
N HIS A 23 -10.74 -3.55 -10.19
CA HIS A 23 -11.52 -2.66 -11.05
C HIS A 23 -12.96 -2.50 -10.54
N LYS A 24 -13.64 -3.60 -10.23
CA LYS A 24 -14.99 -3.58 -9.62
C LYS A 24 -14.99 -2.90 -8.25
N LEU A 25 -13.97 -3.17 -7.44
CA LEU A 25 -13.83 -2.58 -6.11
C LEU A 25 -13.74 -1.06 -6.18
N PHE A 26 -12.87 -0.53 -7.04
CA PHE A 26 -12.66 0.91 -7.15
C PHE A 26 -13.82 1.63 -7.84
N GLY A 27 -14.44 0.99 -8.83
CA GLY A 27 -15.59 1.54 -9.55
C GLY A 27 -15.23 2.59 -10.60
N HIS A 28 -13.98 2.66 -11.00
CA HIS A 28 -13.51 3.56 -12.05
C HIS A 28 -12.40 2.89 -12.88
N ASP A 29 -12.30 3.30 -14.15
CA ASP A 29 -11.31 2.78 -15.08
C ASP A 29 -10.04 3.64 -15.05
N VAL A 30 -9.16 3.31 -14.15
CA VAL A 30 -7.84 3.95 -13.99
C VAL A 30 -6.72 2.92 -14.00
N SER A 31 -6.91 1.85 -14.73
CA SER A 31 -5.87 0.84 -14.87
C SER A 31 -5.02 1.10 -16.10
N ASP A 32 -3.73 1.23 -15.89
CA ASP A 32 -2.73 1.20 -16.95
C ASP A 32 -2.02 -0.15 -16.93
N ILE A 33 -1.76 -0.69 -18.11
CA ILE A 33 -0.96 -1.89 -18.26
C ILE A 33 0.46 -1.45 -18.61
N CYS A 34 1.40 -1.82 -17.78
CA CYS A 34 2.82 -1.70 -18.08
C CYS A 34 3.36 -3.08 -18.46
N ASN A 35 4.07 -3.17 -19.58
CA ASN A 35 4.79 -4.36 -19.96
C ASN A 35 6.29 -4.02 -19.92
N ASP A 36 7.02 -4.67 -19.04
CA ASP A 36 8.47 -4.59 -19.00
C ASP A 36 9.04 -6.01 -19.10
N ASN A 37 9.88 -6.26 -20.14
CA ASN A 37 10.55 -7.54 -20.36
C ASN A 37 9.62 -8.77 -20.23
N ASP A 38 8.46 -8.74 -20.87
CA ASP A 38 7.40 -9.75 -20.81
C ASP A 38 6.64 -9.82 -19.46
N LEU A 39 6.93 -8.93 -18.53
CA LEU A 39 6.20 -8.82 -17.28
C LEU A 39 4.97 -7.94 -17.45
N LYS A 40 3.80 -8.48 -17.12
CA LYS A 40 2.55 -7.76 -17.11
C LYS A 40 2.28 -7.16 -15.74
N ILE A 41 2.11 -5.85 -15.68
CA ILE A 41 1.80 -5.12 -14.45
C ILE A 41 0.50 -4.36 -14.66
N TYR A 42 -0.49 -4.57 -13.81
CA TYR A 42 -1.65 -3.69 -13.74
C TYR A 42 -1.45 -2.62 -12.68
N ASN A 43 -1.52 -1.37 -13.09
CA ASN A 43 -1.44 -0.22 -12.18
C ASN A 43 -2.82 0.40 -12.02
N HIS A 44 -3.41 0.29 -10.82
CA HIS A 44 -4.66 0.96 -10.46
C HIS A 44 -4.35 2.23 -9.67
N SER A 45 -4.48 3.38 -10.33
CA SER A 45 -4.18 4.68 -9.71
C SER A 45 -5.35 5.21 -8.88
N LEU A 46 -5.02 5.82 -7.74
CA LEU A 46 -5.91 6.54 -6.85
C LEU A 46 -5.37 7.96 -6.62
N LYS A 47 -6.14 8.85 -6.00
CA LYS A 47 -5.74 10.26 -5.77
C LYS A 47 -4.43 10.43 -5.00
N ASN A 48 -4.05 9.48 -4.15
CA ASN A 48 -2.88 9.58 -3.27
C ASN A 48 -1.96 8.36 -3.32
N GLY A 49 -1.98 7.60 -4.40
CA GLY A 49 -1.13 6.44 -4.61
C GLY A 49 -1.71 5.48 -5.62
N SER A 50 -1.13 4.30 -5.76
CA SER A 50 -1.61 3.26 -6.66
C SER A 50 -1.46 1.86 -6.09
N ILE A 51 -2.17 0.90 -6.69
CA ILE A 51 -1.86 -0.53 -6.56
C ILE A 51 -1.08 -0.93 -7.80
N GLU A 52 0.05 -1.58 -7.61
CA GLU A 52 0.80 -2.26 -8.65
C GLU A 52 0.61 -3.77 -8.47
N LEU A 53 -0.09 -4.38 -9.42
CA LEU A 53 -0.44 -5.80 -9.41
C LEU A 53 0.52 -6.56 -10.31
N TYR A 54 1.16 -7.59 -9.75
CA TYR A 54 2.14 -8.45 -10.41
C TYR A 54 1.67 -9.89 -10.43
N GLU A 55 1.99 -10.61 -11.50
CA GLU A 55 1.76 -12.04 -11.55
C GLU A 55 2.78 -12.77 -10.66
N ASN A 56 2.28 -13.65 -9.78
CA ASN A 56 3.11 -14.52 -8.98
C ASN A 56 3.44 -15.78 -9.79
N ASN A 57 4.50 -15.74 -10.57
CA ASN A 57 5.01 -16.94 -11.23
C ASN A 57 6.49 -17.14 -10.88
N ASP A 58 6.85 -18.37 -10.54
CA ASP A 58 8.19 -18.78 -10.09
C ASP A 58 9.32 -18.49 -11.11
N GLN A 59 8.98 -18.13 -12.34
CA GLN A 59 9.94 -17.94 -13.43
C GLN A 59 10.33 -16.48 -13.66
N GLN A 60 9.60 -15.54 -13.09
CA GLN A 60 9.87 -14.13 -13.34
C GLN A 60 10.65 -13.51 -12.19
N ASN A 61 11.90 -13.22 -12.47
CA ASN A 61 12.66 -12.26 -11.69
C ASN A 61 12.05 -10.87 -11.93
N ILE A 62 10.93 -10.58 -11.24
CA ILE A 62 10.44 -9.22 -11.16
C ILE A 62 11.61 -8.40 -10.61
N PHE A 63 12.12 -7.50 -11.43
CA PHE A 63 13.35 -6.75 -11.14
C PHE A 63 13.34 -6.15 -9.72
N TYR A 64 12.20 -5.60 -9.29
CA TYR A 64 12.01 -5.10 -7.94
C TYR A 64 12.07 -6.19 -6.86
N PHE A 65 11.52 -7.36 -7.14
CA PHE A 65 11.49 -8.46 -6.18
C PHE A 65 12.80 -9.24 -6.13
N SER A 66 13.66 -9.15 -7.16
CA SER A 66 15.02 -9.66 -7.06
C SER A 66 15.87 -8.91 -6.03
N GLN A 67 15.48 -7.67 -5.74
CA GLN A 67 16.04 -6.82 -4.71
C GLN A 67 15.44 -7.08 -3.32
N LEU A 68 14.23 -7.63 -3.28
CA LEU A 68 13.54 -8.08 -2.08
C LEU A 68 13.89 -9.55 -1.88
N GLU A 69 14.13 -10.01 -0.64
CA GLU A 69 14.49 -11.41 -0.40
C GLU A 69 13.46 -12.36 -1.03
N LYS A 70 13.97 -13.38 -1.74
CA LYS A 70 13.20 -14.45 -2.37
C LYS A 70 12.61 -15.40 -1.31
N HIS A 71 11.59 -14.98 -0.62
CA HIS A 71 10.69 -15.91 0.05
C HIS A 71 9.46 -16.10 -0.82
N ASN A 72 8.93 -17.32 -0.88
CA ASN A 72 7.71 -17.67 -1.59
C ASN A 72 6.74 -16.49 -1.54
N LEU A 73 6.59 -15.81 -2.70
CA LEU A 73 5.68 -14.68 -2.78
C LEU A 73 4.26 -15.22 -2.67
N ASP A 74 3.72 -15.22 -1.48
CA ASP A 74 2.30 -15.50 -1.27
C ASP A 74 1.46 -14.41 -1.96
N ASN A 75 0.21 -14.73 -2.26
CA ASN A 75 -0.72 -13.73 -2.76
C ASN A 75 -0.90 -12.60 -1.74
N GLY A 76 -0.88 -11.36 -2.18
CA GLY A 76 -1.12 -10.18 -1.34
C GLY A 76 -0.02 -9.13 -1.38
N ILE A 77 -0.01 -8.25 -0.36
CA ILE A 77 0.93 -7.11 -0.29
C ILE A 77 2.34 -7.61 0.00
N GLN A 78 3.27 -7.27 -0.87
CA GLN A 78 4.69 -7.64 -0.76
C GLN A 78 5.58 -6.49 -0.32
N ALA A 79 5.26 -5.27 -0.76
CA ALA A 79 6.08 -4.11 -0.48
C ALA A 79 5.26 -2.81 -0.49
N LEU A 80 5.83 -1.77 0.08
CA LEU A 80 5.38 -0.39 -0.06
C LEU A 80 6.36 0.37 -0.94
N SER A 81 5.88 1.38 -1.67
CA SER A 81 6.74 2.32 -2.38
C SER A 81 6.47 3.75 -1.94
N ILE A 82 7.53 4.51 -1.84
CA ILE A 82 7.52 5.91 -1.37
C ILE A 82 8.34 6.77 -2.31
N ILE A 83 7.97 8.04 -2.44
CA ILE A 83 8.68 9.03 -3.24
C ILE A 83 9.66 9.81 -2.37
N SER A 84 10.86 9.98 -2.88
CA SER A 84 11.89 10.89 -2.37
C SER A 84 11.94 12.15 -3.24
N ASP A 85 12.08 13.31 -2.64
CA ASP A 85 12.35 14.58 -3.34
C ASP A 85 13.82 14.70 -3.79
N ASP A 86 14.72 13.95 -3.16
CA ASP A 86 16.13 13.80 -3.56
C ASP A 86 16.62 12.39 -3.25
N ILE A 87 16.51 11.51 -4.23
CA ILE A 87 16.83 10.09 -4.07
C ILE A 87 18.32 9.86 -3.73
N PHE A 88 19.22 10.71 -4.25
CA PHE A 88 20.66 10.56 -4.00
C PHE A 88 21.01 10.95 -2.57
N GLU A 89 20.43 12.05 -2.05
CA GLU A 89 20.66 12.48 -0.69
C GLU A 89 20.03 11.51 0.33
N ASP A 90 18.81 11.03 0.07
CA ASP A 90 18.18 10.04 0.95
C ASP A 90 18.95 8.71 0.94
N HIS A 91 19.40 8.24 -0.22
CA HIS A 91 20.23 7.04 -0.32
C HIS A 91 21.54 7.17 0.48
N LYS A 92 22.24 8.30 0.35
CA LYS A 92 23.44 8.61 1.11
C LYS A 92 23.18 8.63 2.61
N LYS A 93 22.11 9.32 3.03
CA LYS A 93 21.66 9.39 4.43
C LYS A 93 21.38 7.99 4.99
N PHE A 94 20.67 7.16 4.26
CA PHE A 94 20.31 5.81 4.72
C PHE A 94 21.55 4.89 4.81
N LYS A 95 22.50 5.01 3.89
CA LYS A 95 23.81 4.33 4.01
C LYS A 95 24.58 4.77 5.26
N GLN A 96 24.59 6.07 5.59
CA GLN A 96 25.24 6.59 6.81
C GLN A 96 24.57 6.08 8.09
N MET A 97 23.27 5.79 8.05
CA MET A 97 22.50 5.20 9.16
C MET A 97 22.63 3.67 9.23
N ASN A 98 23.48 3.06 8.39
CA ASN A 98 23.68 1.62 8.29
C ASN A 98 22.39 0.84 7.95
N LEU A 99 21.48 1.45 7.20
CA LEU A 99 20.35 0.72 6.65
C LEU A 99 20.81 -0.20 5.51
N ASN A 100 20.28 -1.41 5.46
CA ASN A 100 20.56 -2.34 4.38
C ASN A 100 19.78 -1.94 3.13
N ILE A 101 20.41 -1.17 2.25
CA ILE A 101 19.79 -0.68 1.02
C ILE A 101 20.54 -1.16 -0.21
N SER A 102 19.81 -1.29 -1.33
CA SER A 102 20.43 -1.56 -2.64
C SER A 102 21.17 -0.32 -3.15
N ASP A 103 21.95 -0.49 -4.21
CA ASP A 103 22.38 0.65 -5.01
C ASP A 103 21.19 1.29 -5.71
N ILE A 104 21.36 2.52 -6.19
CA ILE A 104 20.35 3.20 -7.00
C ILE A 104 20.36 2.58 -8.38
N GLU A 105 19.19 2.17 -8.86
CA GLU A 105 18.99 1.57 -10.17
C GLU A 105 18.00 2.38 -10.99
N GLU A 106 18.05 2.25 -12.32
CA GLU A 106 17.10 2.89 -13.25
C GLU A 106 16.12 1.84 -13.78
N ILE A 107 14.87 2.27 -13.95
CA ILE A 107 13.81 1.48 -14.55
C ILE A 107 13.06 2.29 -15.60
N ASP A 108 12.70 1.63 -16.68
CA ASP A 108 11.86 2.16 -17.73
C ASP A 108 10.45 1.58 -17.63
N PHE A 109 9.46 2.41 -17.27
CA PHE A 109 8.06 2.02 -17.30
C PHE A 109 7.47 2.22 -18.70
N ASN A 110 7.14 1.12 -19.36
CA ASN A 110 6.56 1.11 -20.70
C ASN A 110 5.03 0.97 -20.60
N PHE A 111 4.33 2.06 -20.41
CA PHE A 111 2.87 2.08 -20.37
C PHE A 111 2.29 1.95 -21.78
N ARG A 112 1.22 1.14 -21.92
CA ARG A 112 0.61 0.79 -23.23
C ARG A 112 0.17 2.01 -24.05
N ASN A 113 -0.25 3.09 -23.41
CA ASN A 113 -0.84 4.28 -24.05
C ASN A 113 -0.11 5.60 -23.73
N LYS A 114 1.08 5.56 -23.15
CA LYS A 114 1.79 6.75 -22.67
C LYS A 114 3.27 6.70 -23.03
N LYS A 115 3.95 7.84 -22.90
CA LYS A 115 5.41 7.89 -23.05
C LYS A 115 6.07 7.05 -21.98
N ASN A 116 7.13 6.34 -22.38
CA ASN A 116 8.00 5.65 -21.43
C ASN A 116 8.49 6.63 -20.36
N VAL A 117 8.40 6.21 -19.11
CA VAL A 117 8.84 7.00 -17.96
C VAL A 117 10.03 6.29 -17.34
N LYS A 118 11.16 7.00 -17.32
CA LYS A 118 12.35 6.55 -16.60
C LYS A 118 12.25 6.99 -15.15
N SER A 119 12.54 6.11 -14.23
CA SER A 119 12.60 6.42 -12.81
C SER A 119 13.82 5.76 -12.18
N LYS A 120 14.36 6.40 -11.15
CA LYS A 120 15.38 5.81 -10.30
C LYS A 120 14.74 5.30 -9.03
N PHE A 121 15.29 4.20 -8.52
CA PHE A 121 14.84 3.67 -7.24
C PHE A 121 15.96 2.95 -6.51
N PHE A 122 15.77 2.73 -5.22
CA PHE A 122 16.51 1.77 -4.42
C PHE A 122 15.56 1.06 -3.45
N SER A 123 15.95 -0.11 -2.98
CA SER A 123 15.18 -0.89 -2.02
C SER A 123 15.79 -0.83 -0.63
N LEU A 124 14.95 -0.77 0.40
CA LEU A 124 15.30 -1.11 1.76
C LEU A 124 15.06 -2.61 1.91
N ARG A 125 16.14 -3.36 2.16
CA ARG A 125 16.12 -4.83 2.22
C ARG A 125 15.87 -5.29 3.64
N LYS A 126 15.09 -6.34 3.78
CA LYS A 126 14.93 -6.99 5.07
C LYS A 126 16.27 -7.49 5.62
N THR A 127 16.50 -7.24 6.89
CA THR A 127 17.63 -7.80 7.65
C THR A 127 17.15 -8.74 8.75
N ASN A 128 15.89 -8.60 9.13
CA ASN A 128 15.25 -9.42 10.16
C ASN A 128 13.74 -9.57 9.88
N SER A 129 13.07 -10.40 10.66
CA SER A 129 11.64 -10.68 10.52
C SER A 129 10.72 -9.47 10.81
N SER A 130 11.23 -8.46 11.49
CA SER A 130 10.48 -7.22 11.80
C SER A 130 10.62 -6.14 10.73
N ASP A 131 11.47 -6.34 9.71
CA ASP A 131 11.63 -5.39 8.61
C ASP A 131 10.48 -5.50 7.60
N LEU A 132 10.17 -4.38 6.98
CA LEU A 132 9.28 -4.35 5.82
C LEU A 132 10.07 -4.16 4.52
N ASN A 133 9.54 -4.67 3.43
CA ASN A 133 10.03 -4.36 2.10
C ASN A 133 9.57 -2.94 1.71
N LEU A 134 10.52 -2.08 1.40
CA LEU A 134 10.27 -0.70 1.01
C LEU A 134 11.07 -0.36 -0.23
N LEU A 135 10.42 0.26 -1.20
CA LEU A 135 11.05 0.84 -2.39
C LEU A 135 10.98 2.37 -2.31
N VAL A 136 12.06 3.03 -2.64
CA VAL A 136 12.12 4.50 -2.70
C VAL A 136 12.38 4.90 -4.13
N PHE A 137 11.50 5.75 -4.69
CA PHE A 137 11.56 6.26 -6.06
C PHE A 137 11.83 7.74 -6.10
N ASP A 138 12.43 8.23 -7.19
CA ASP A 138 12.70 9.65 -7.43
C ASP A 138 11.48 10.42 -7.93
N GLN A 139 10.45 9.73 -8.41
CA GLN A 139 9.24 10.37 -8.93
C GLN A 139 8.03 9.43 -8.92
N ASP A 140 6.85 10.05 -8.91
CA ASP A 140 5.59 9.34 -9.09
C ASP A 140 5.38 9.03 -10.58
N THR A 141 5.46 7.76 -10.93
CA THR A 141 5.22 7.28 -12.29
C THR A 141 3.74 7.00 -12.58
N SER A 142 2.87 7.18 -11.60
CA SER A 142 1.43 7.08 -11.79
C SER A 142 0.92 8.32 -12.55
N LEU A 143 0.76 8.17 -13.86
CA LEU A 143 0.54 9.26 -14.81
C LEU A 143 -0.94 9.64 -15.01
N ASN A 144 -1.83 9.27 -14.11
CA ASN A 144 -3.25 9.47 -14.36
C ASN A 144 -3.74 10.86 -13.93
N ASP A 145 -4.60 11.42 -14.76
CA ASP A 145 -5.44 12.54 -14.36
C ASP A 145 -6.37 12.08 -13.22
N ARG A 146 -6.00 12.47 -12.00
CA ARG A 146 -6.66 12.07 -10.75
C ARG A 146 -7.89 12.92 -10.45
N SER A 147 -8.47 13.61 -11.45
CA SER A 147 -9.49 14.65 -11.23
C SER A 147 -10.94 14.15 -11.26
N ASN A 148 -11.24 13.03 -11.91
CA ASN A 148 -12.60 12.60 -12.18
C ASN A 148 -12.98 11.30 -11.46
N TYR A 149 -13.24 11.41 -10.15
CA TYR A 149 -13.80 10.31 -9.38
C TYR A 149 -15.26 10.63 -9.05
N GLU A 150 -16.17 9.73 -9.42
CA GLU A 150 -17.56 9.78 -8.98
C GLU A 150 -17.63 9.56 -7.47
N ASP A 151 -18.63 10.08 -6.82
CA ASP A 151 -18.75 10.08 -5.36
C ASP A 151 -19.02 8.69 -4.76
N ASP A 152 -19.48 7.73 -5.57
CA ASP A 152 -19.71 6.34 -5.20
C ASP A 152 -18.48 5.43 -5.38
N THR A 153 -17.35 5.99 -5.83
CA THR A 153 -16.12 5.25 -6.09
C THR A 153 -15.18 5.25 -4.89
N ILE A 154 -14.19 4.37 -4.92
CA ILE A 154 -13.04 4.43 -4.02
C ILE A 154 -12.00 5.34 -4.66
N SER A 155 -11.69 6.45 -3.98
CA SER A 155 -10.86 7.52 -4.56
C SER A 155 -9.44 7.60 -4.00
N LYS A 156 -9.19 7.07 -2.80
CA LYS A 156 -7.88 7.18 -2.11
C LYS A 156 -7.64 6.02 -1.14
N PHE A 157 -6.37 5.80 -0.84
CA PHE A 157 -5.98 5.10 0.38
C PHE A 157 -6.36 5.95 1.60
N ASN A 158 -6.94 5.33 2.61
CA ASN A 158 -7.08 5.91 3.94
C ASN A 158 -5.94 5.42 4.84
N GLN A 159 -5.76 4.10 4.90
CA GLN A 159 -4.75 3.46 5.72
C GLN A 159 -4.25 2.14 5.15
N ILE A 160 -3.03 1.77 5.53
CA ILE A 160 -2.42 0.46 5.30
C ILE A 160 -2.08 -0.10 6.67
N ILE A 161 -2.53 -1.31 6.96
CA ILE A 161 -2.36 -1.94 8.26
C ILE A 161 -1.11 -2.82 8.23
N ILE A 162 -0.27 -2.68 9.25
CA ILE A 162 0.97 -3.42 9.43
C ILE A 162 0.93 -4.04 10.82
N TYR A 163 1.04 -5.34 10.92
CA TYR A 163 1.24 -6.04 12.18
C TYR A 163 2.72 -6.25 12.43
N THR A 164 3.16 -6.04 13.66
CA THR A 164 4.56 -6.24 14.04
C THR A 164 4.69 -6.78 15.47
N PRO A 165 5.64 -7.68 15.73
CA PRO A 165 6.01 -8.05 17.09
C PRO A 165 6.90 -7.01 17.78
N ASP A 166 7.53 -6.11 17.01
CA ASP A 166 8.49 -5.10 17.52
C ASP A 166 8.06 -3.67 17.18
N MET A 167 7.26 -3.09 18.07
CA MET A 167 6.74 -1.73 17.92
C MET A 167 7.84 -0.67 17.98
N GLU A 168 8.83 -0.84 18.87
CA GLU A 168 9.90 0.15 19.03
C GLU A 168 10.83 0.19 17.82
N TYR A 169 11.13 -0.97 17.25
CA TYR A 169 11.91 -1.04 16.02
C TYR A 169 11.24 -0.27 14.87
N LEU A 170 9.94 -0.51 14.63
CA LEU A 170 9.22 0.21 13.56
C LEU A 170 9.05 1.70 13.88
N ARG A 171 8.89 2.08 15.15
CA ARG A 171 8.86 3.49 15.54
C ARG A 171 10.17 4.18 15.17
N ASP A 172 11.31 3.61 15.57
CA ASP A 172 12.64 4.13 15.25
C ASP A 172 12.88 4.20 13.74
N LEU A 173 12.56 3.10 13.02
CA LEU A 173 12.70 3.04 11.57
C LEU A 173 11.91 4.18 10.90
N PHE A 174 10.62 4.32 11.21
CA PHE A 174 9.77 5.31 10.53
C PHE A 174 10.10 6.74 10.95
N THR A 175 10.31 7.03 12.25
CA THR A 175 10.54 8.42 12.70
C THR A 175 11.98 8.87 12.51
N GLU A 176 12.93 8.13 13.06
CA GLU A 176 14.32 8.59 13.14
C GLU A 176 15.08 8.35 11.83
N LYS A 177 14.86 7.20 11.20
CA LYS A 177 15.60 6.84 9.99
C LYS A 177 14.93 7.36 8.73
N LEU A 178 13.64 7.08 8.56
CA LEU A 178 12.89 7.45 7.35
C LEU A 178 12.28 8.86 7.42
N GLY A 179 12.17 9.46 8.60
CA GLY A 179 11.59 10.80 8.79
C GLY A 179 10.08 10.85 8.58
N ILE A 180 9.37 9.73 8.71
CA ILE A 180 7.92 9.65 8.58
C ILE A 180 7.26 10.10 9.88
N ARG A 181 6.32 11.02 9.80
CA ARG A 181 5.69 11.63 10.96
C ARG A 181 4.80 10.67 11.75
N LEU A 182 5.14 10.41 13.00
CA LEU A 182 4.24 9.76 13.97
C LEU A 182 3.13 10.75 14.38
N ALA A 183 1.88 10.38 14.11
CA ALA A 183 0.71 11.22 14.44
C ALA A 183 0.08 10.83 15.78
N LEU A 184 0.11 9.54 16.12
CA LEU A 184 -0.43 9.00 17.36
C LEU A 184 0.27 7.69 17.73
N ASP A 185 0.59 7.54 19.01
CA ASP A 185 1.01 6.28 19.65
C ASP A 185 0.14 6.08 20.87
N LYS A 186 -0.66 5.02 20.90
CA LYS A 186 -1.65 4.82 21.96
C LYS A 186 -1.99 3.35 22.13
N VAL A 187 -2.25 2.97 23.37
CA VAL A 187 -2.87 1.69 23.73
C VAL A 187 -4.39 1.83 23.69
N PHE A 188 -5.03 0.92 22.96
CA PHE A 188 -6.48 0.84 22.84
C PHE A 188 -6.99 -0.40 23.56
N ASN A 189 -8.05 -0.24 24.33
CA ASN A 189 -8.72 -1.36 24.98
C ASN A 189 -9.76 -2.00 24.06
N PHE A 190 -9.65 -3.30 23.85
CA PHE A 190 -10.57 -4.13 23.06
C PHE A 190 -11.32 -5.14 23.93
N GLY A 191 -11.68 -4.75 25.14
CA GLY A 191 -12.34 -5.59 26.12
C GLY A 191 -11.34 -6.43 26.91
N GLU A 192 -11.00 -7.62 26.43
CA GLU A 192 -10.07 -8.52 27.13
C GLU A 192 -8.59 -8.25 26.83
N LYS A 193 -8.30 -7.49 25.77
CA LYS A 193 -6.93 -7.20 25.34
C LYS A 193 -6.70 -5.70 25.18
N ASP A 194 -5.58 -5.26 25.69
CA ASP A 194 -4.99 -3.96 25.36
C ASP A 194 -4.02 -4.12 24.20
N ILE A 195 -4.18 -3.32 23.15
CA ILE A 195 -3.36 -3.39 21.95
C ILE A 195 -2.77 -2.01 21.68
N ARG A 196 -1.44 -1.95 21.59
CA ARG A 196 -0.75 -0.73 21.18
C ARG A 196 -0.85 -0.54 19.67
N MET A 197 -1.15 0.68 19.27
CA MET A 197 -1.27 1.07 17.88
C MET A 197 -0.54 2.39 17.65
N MET A 198 0.23 2.46 16.57
CA MET A 198 0.89 3.68 16.11
C MET A 198 0.36 4.07 14.74
N PHE A 199 0.22 5.37 14.50
CA PHE A 199 -0.31 5.92 13.25
C PHE A 199 0.70 6.89 12.66
N PHE A 200 1.30 6.50 11.56
CA PHE A 200 2.25 7.35 10.81
C PHE A 200 1.57 7.96 9.60
N ARG A 201 2.04 9.14 9.18
CA ARG A 201 1.45 9.89 8.06
C ARG A 201 2.46 10.16 6.97
N ILE A 202 2.14 9.73 5.75
CA ILE A 202 2.92 10.01 4.55
C ILE A 202 2.00 10.24 3.35
N GLY A 203 2.12 11.40 2.69
CA GLY A 203 1.39 11.73 1.46
C GLY A 203 -0.13 11.55 1.53
N GLY A 204 -0.74 11.79 2.70
CA GLY A 204 -2.18 11.62 2.89
C GLY A 204 -2.62 10.17 3.20
N VAL A 205 -1.69 9.23 3.27
CA VAL A 205 -1.93 7.84 3.70
C VAL A 205 -1.52 7.68 5.16
N THR A 206 -2.27 6.86 5.90
CA THR A 206 -1.90 6.41 7.25
C THR A 206 -1.26 5.03 7.17
N LEU A 207 -0.06 4.87 7.71
CA LEU A 207 0.46 3.55 8.06
C LEU A 207 0.02 3.26 9.50
N GLU A 208 -0.89 2.31 9.67
CA GLU A 208 -1.44 1.89 10.96
C GLU A 208 -0.66 0.66 11.42
N VAL A 209 0.25 0.86 12.38
CA VAL A 209 1.08 -0.21 12.94
C VAL A 209 0.40 -0.74 14.20
N ILE A 210 0.14 -2.02 14.23
CA ILE A 210 -0.57 -2.73 15.31
C ILE A 210 0.36 -3.76 15.93
N GLU A 211 0.45 -3.72 17.24
CA GLU A 211 1.19 -4.72 18.00
C GLU A 211 0.58 -6.12 17.83
N ASN A 212 1.43 -7.08 17.47
CA ASN A 212 1.09 -8.50 17.36
C ASN A 212 2.19 -9.34 17.97
N SER A 213 2.19 -9.41 19.29
CA SER A 213 3.19 -10.17 20.06
C SER A 213 3.15 -11.68 19.85
N ASP A 214 2.05 -12.19 19.28
CA ASP A 214 1.89 -13.62 18.97
C ASP A 214 2.54 -14.00 17.63
N SER A 215 3.00 -13.03 16.84
CA SER A 215 3.68 -13.25 15.57
C SER A 215 5.20 -13.19 15.73
N GLU A 216 5.90 -14.01 14.96
CA GLU A 216 7.38 -13.97 14.88
C GLU A 216 7.89 -12.96 13.84
N SER A 217 7.01 -12.43 13.00
CA SER A 217 7.39 -11.56 11.90
C SER A 217 6.35 -10.48 11.61
N LEU A 218 6.81 -9.42 10.92
CA LEU A 218 5.95 -8.40 10.36
C LEU A 218 5.07 -8.98 9.25
N SER A 219 3.81 -8.55 9.21
CA SER A 219 2.88 -8.85 8.14
C SER A 219 1.96 -7.67 7.81
N TYR A 220 1.44 -7.67 6.58
CA TYR A 220 0.43 -6.69 6.19
C TYR A 220 -0.96 -7.17 6.60
N GLY A 221 -1.70 -6.32 7.33
CA GLY A 221 -3.00 -6.66 7.88
C GLY A 221 -4.19 -6.28 7.00
N GLY A 222 -3.95 -5.53 5.92
CA GLY A 222 -4.99 -5.10 4.99
C GLY A 222 -4.97 -3.61 4.67
N VAL A 223 -6.03 -3.13 4.00
CA VAL A 223 -6.14 -1.76 3.51
C VAL A 223 -7.50 -1.15 3.86
N GLY A 224 -7.48 0.10 4.29
CA GLY A 224 -8.66 0.95 4.38
C GLY A 224 -8.74 1.93 3.22
N TRP A 225 -9.86 1.96 2.54
CA TRP A 225 -10.11 2.82 1.38
C TRP A 225 -11.02 3.98 1.76
N HIS A 226 -10.86 5.09 1.07
CA HIS A 226 -11.75 6.24 1.22
C HIS A 226 -12.72 6.36 0.05
N SER A 227 -13.99 6.59 0.38
CA SER A 227 -15.03 7.03 -0.56
C SER A 227 -15.60 8.36 -0.09
N GLU A 228 -15.88 9.25 -1.03
CA GLU A 228 -16.50 10.57 -0.71
C GLU A 228 -17.96 10.38 -0.24
N ASN A 229 -18.68 9.38 -0.75
CA ASN A 229 -20.01 9.00 -0.31
C ASN A 229 -20.08 7.49 -0.02
N ILE A 230 -19.91 7.14 1.25
CA ILE A 230 -19.85 5.74 1.64
C ILE A 230 -21.17 5.00 1.39
N SER A 231 -22.31 5.66 1.51
CA SER A 231 -23.63 5.03 1.29
C SER A 231 -23.82 4.61 -0.17
N LYS A 232 -23.47 5.50 -1.11
CA LYS A 232 -23.50 5.18 -2.54
C LYS A 232 -22.47 4.11 -2.90
N CYS A 233 -21.24 4.25 -2.40
CA CYS A 233 -20.18 3.27 -2.61
C CYS A 233 -20.57 1.88 -2.08
N HIS A 234 -21.14 1.81 -0.88
CA HIS A 234 -21.63 0.57 -0.27
C HIS A 234 -22.69 -0.11 -1.14
N LYS A 235 -23.67 0.67 -1.63
CA LYS A 235 -24.70 0.15 -2.54
C LYS A 235 -24.09 -0.39 -3.84
N ARG A 236 -23.23 0.40 -4.50
CA ARG A 236 -22.53 -0.01 -5.73
C ARG A 236 -21.76 -1.30 -5.54
N LEU A 237 -21.05 -1.45 -4.42
CA LEU A 237 -20.28 -2.66 -4.13
C LEU A 237 -21.19 -3.88 -3.92
N ILE A 238 -22.33 -3.74 -3.25
CA ILE A 238 -23.32 -4.84 -3.14
C ILE A 238 -23.85 -5.21 -4.52
N ASP A 239 -24.21 -4.22 -5.35
CA ASP A 239 -24.69 -4.44 -6.72
C ASP A 239 -23.62 -5.12 -7.61
N SER A 240 -22.34 -4.98 -7.23
CA SER A 240 -21.17 -5.63 -7.86
C SER A 240 -20.79 -6.98 -7.23
N ASN A 241 -21.64 -7.57 -6.40
CA ASN A 241 -21.47 -8.83 -5.71
C ASN A 241 -20.36 -8.85 -4.63
N PHE A 242 -20.04 -7.72 -4.01
CA PHE A 242 -19.24 -7.72 -2.81
C PHE A 242 -20.13 -7.96 -1.58
N GLU A 243 -19.58 -8.68 -0.61
CA GLU A 243 -20.21 -8.93 0.68
C GLU A 243 -19.73 -7.90 1.69
N LEU A 244 -20.63 -7.00 2.10
CA LEU A 244 -20.30 -5.93 3.05
C LEU A 244 -21.01 -6.13 4.41
N SER A 245 -20.35 -5.64 5.45
CA SER A 245 -21.05 -5.38 6.71
C SER A 245 -21.97 -4.16 6.57
N GLU A 246 -22.90 -3.99 7.49
CA GLU A 246 -23.58 -2.71 7.64
C GLU A 246 -22.58 -1.57 7.87
N ILE A 247 -22.97 -0.35 7.45
CA ILE A 247 -22.22 0.87 7.75
C ILE A 247 -22.36 1.15 9.24
N ARG A 248 -21.24 1.35 9.93
CA ARG A 248 -21.18 1.62 11.36
C ARG A 248 -20.23 2.78 11.68
N LYS A 249 -20.37 3.38 12.85
CA LYS A 249 -19.44 4.43 13.29
C LYS A 249 -18.01 3.90 13.32
N GLY A 250 -17.11 4.69 12.75
CA GLY A 250 -15.67 4.45 12.81
C GLY A 250 -15.10 4.81 14.18
N ARG A 251 -13.86 4.40 14.45
CA ARG A 251 -13.15 4.78 15.68
C ARG A 251 -12.75 6.26 15.69
N LYS A 252 -12.44 6.80 14.54
CA LYS A 252 -12.17 8.23 14.40
C LYS A 252 -13.51 8.98 14.44
N PRO A 253 -13.70 9.96 15.33
CA PRO A 253 -14.91 10.77 15.35
C PRO A 253 -15.22 11.37 13.98
N GLY A 254 -16.49 11.40 13.61
CA GLY A 254 -16.95 11.92 12.31
C GLY A 254 -16.67 11.00 11.13
N THR A 255 -16.35 9.72 11.37
CA THR A 255 -16.18 8.72 10.30
C THR A 255 -17.14 7.56 10.45
N VAL A 256 -17.49 6.96 9.33
CA VAL A 256 -18.23 5.71 9.22
C VAL A 256 -17.47 4.71 8.39
N VAL A 257 -17.67 3.42 8.66
CA VAL A 257 -16.92 2.33 8.03
C VAL A 257 -17.82 1.15 7.69
N ALA A 258 -17.47 0.43 6.62
CA ALA A 258 -18.00 -0.90 6.35
C ALA A 258 -16.86 -1.86 5.98
N THR A 259 -16.99 -3.13 6.35
CA THR A 259 -16.02 -4.17 6.07
C THR A 259 -16.42 -4.92 4.81
N ILE A 260 -15.50 -5.17 3.89
CA ILE A 260 -15.69 -6.04 2.72
C ILE A 260 -15.15 -7.42 3.08
N ARG A 261 -16.02 -8.46 3.02
CA ARG A 261 -15.68 -9.80 3.49
C ARG A 261 -15.04 -10.67 2.41
N ASN A 262 -15.43 -10.47 1.16
CA ASN A 262 -14.91 -11.16 -0.03
C ASN A 262 -14.05 -10.23 -0.90
N ALA A 263 -13.20 -9.43 -0.25
CA ALA A 263 -12.29 -8.50 -0.93
C ALA A 263 -11.27 -9.24 -1.83
N PRO A 264 -10.73 -8.56 -2.86
CA PRO A 264 -9.70 -9.12 -3.71
C PRO A 264 -8.56 -9.76 -2.91
N LEU A 265 -8.09 -10.91 -3.36
CA LEU A 265 -7.02 -11.69 -2.72
C LEU A 265 -7.29 -12.06 -1.25
N LYS A 266 -8.56 -12.05 -0.82
CA LYS A 266 -8.95 -12.22 0.60
C LYS A 266 -8.26 -11.24 1.56
N MET A 267 -7.75 -10.13 1.04
CA MET A 267 -7.06 -9.10 1.81
C MET A 267 -8.08 -8.38 2.71
N PRO A 268 -7.86 -8.32 4.04
CA PRO A 268 -8.75 -7.60 4.94
C PRO A 268 -8.95 -6.15 4.46
N THR A 269 -10.19 -5.78 4.24
CA THR A 269 -10.53 -4.55 3.53
C THR A 269 -11.70 -3.84 4.19
N ILE A 270 -11.56 -2.54 4.40
CA ILE A 270 -12.63 -1.66 4.85
C ILE A 270 -12.78 -0.45 3.91
N ILE A 271 -14.02 0.03 3.77
CA ILE A 271 -14.30 1.36 3.21
C ILE A 271 -14.59 2.33 4.34
N ILE A 272 -14.14 3.56 4.18
CA ILE A 272 -14.23 4.62 5.18
C ILE A 272 -14.78 5.87 4.48
N GLY A 273 -15.75 6.52 5.11
CA GLY A 273 -16.31 7.78 4.68
C GLY A 273 -16.51 8.73 5.84
N LEU A 274 -17.04 9.93 5.56
CA LEU A 274 -17.48 10.84 6.60
C LEU A 274 -18.89 10.45 7.05
N ASP A 275 -19.20 10.75 8.32
CA ASP A 275 -20.55 10.66 8.89
C ASP A 275 -21.29 11.92 8.44
N ASP A 276 -22.36 11.78 7.62
CA ASP A 276 -23.16 12.87 7.09
C ASP A 276 -24.02 13.54 8.17
#